data_de314e023f8b63388b78dce4b7bf6f96
#
_entry.id   de314e023f8b63388b78dce4b7bf6f96
#
_cell.length_a   1.000
_cell.length_b   1.000
_cell.length_c   1.000
_cell.angle_alpha   90.00
_cell.angle_beta   90.00
_cell.angle_gamma   90.00
#
_symmetry.space_group_name_H-M   'P 1'
#
loop_
_entity.id
_entity.type
_entity.pdbx_description
1 polymer ?
#
loop_
_entity_poly.entity_id
_entity_poly.type
_entity_poly.pdbx_seq_one_letter_code
_entity_poly.pdbx_strand_id
1 'polypeptide(L)'
;MTEISGAGASTADVQASGGVVGALKAVHILQPWLGAVCVIVAAVVIAWLWWRRTRYLPWHRQLVVPAAAAASAVTFWLAVDVIWHPVADGVGWFVWTWVGVVGLVIAQLVTGNRTEGRHRAVRSRNRRLVRATESASSLVAVVASSLLAINTFFASYPTLASVLGYGVATTPLNRLQGAAARSPAPVRGRGMLEETWRPPSDMPARGQAVTADIPAGDQSGTKGFTPRGAFIYLPPAYLGSQRPALPVLVLLTGQPGSPSDWFELGNLKDTMDAYAADHHGLAPVVVVADLLGSPYANPLCSDTKGGGKVATYLDKDVPAWIRANLQVDDDPAHWAVAGLSNGGTCAMQVVTRSPGVYRTFLAISAEEHPTLGGVERTVSQGFGGDRAAYEANDPISLMSTAPPGRYDGIAGILSVGRQDTSYRGAVPVLAEAATRAGMTVSTRQYDGAHTWAVWGPALADQLDWLGGRLGIASPSPAS
;
A
#
# COMPACT_ATOMS: atom_id res chain seq x y z
N MET A 1 15.03 34.31 28.25
CA MET A 1 14.26 35.31 27.46
C MET A 1 14.94 35.39 26.11
N THR A 2 14.43 34.74 25.11
CA THR A 2 14.63 35.04 23.69
C THR A 2 13.47 34.38 22.96
N GLU A 3 12.47 35.19 22.63
CA GLU A 3 11.31 34.80 21.82
C GLU A 3 11.76 34.45 20.41
N ILE A 4 11.44 33.27 19.95
CA ILE A 4 11.51 32.93 18.53
C ILE A 4 10.16 33.28 17.92
N SER A 5 10.14 34.44 17.23
CA SER A 5 9.06 34.89 16.40
C SER A 5 8.73 33.88 15.30
N GLY A 6 7.57 33.24 15.38
CA GLY A 6 7.02 32.41 14.31
C GLY A 6 6.58 33.31 13.16
N ALA A 7 7.29 33.28 12.05
CA ALA A 7 6.87 33.92 10.81
C ALA A 7 5.61 33.23 10.29
N GLY A 8 4.46 33.86 10.43
CA GLY A 8 3.21 33.41 9.81
C GLY A 8 3.34 33.49 8.28
N ALA A 9 3.15 32.35 7.61
CA ALA A 9 3.08 32.32 6.16
C ALA A 9 1.93 33.20 5.67
N SER A 10 2.22 34.08 4.71
CA SER A 10 1.27 35.02 4.12
C SER A 10 0.14 34.23 3.41
N THR A 11 -1.08 34.78 3.44
CA THR A 11 -2.24 34.22 2.72
C THR A 11 -1.97 34.09 1.20
N ALA A 12 -1.07 34.90 0.64
CA ALA A 12 -0.62 34.83 -0.74
C ALA A 12 0.26 33.56 -0.99
N ASP A 13 1.12 33.17 -0.03
CA ASP A 13 1.96 31.97 -0.13
C ASP A 13 1.13 30.68 -0.05
N VAL A 14 0.06 30.68 0.76
CA VAL A 14 -0.88 29.55 0.86
C VAL A 14 -1.70 29.41 -0.42
N GLN A 15 -2.11 30.52 -1.04
CA GLN A 15 -2.89 30.50 -2.28
C GLN A 15 -2.02 30.14 -3.50
N ALA A 16 -0.77 30.60 -3.54
CA ALA A 16 0.19 30.22 -4.58
C ALA A 16 0.59 28.74 -4.47
N SER A 17 0.80 28.21 -3.27
CA SER A 17 1.06 26.78 -3.04
C SER A 17 -0.14 25.91 -3.43
N GLY A 18 -1.37 26.36 -3.18
CA GLY A 18 -2.60 25.69 -3.61
C GLY A 18 -2.70 25.57 -5.14
N GLY A 19 -2.30 26.60 -5.88
CA GLY A 19 -2.28 26.58 -7.35
C GLY A 19 -1.24 25.63 -7.93
N VAL A 20 -0.03 25.60 -7.38
CA VAL A 20 1.05 24.67 -7.81
C VAL A 20 0.69 23.23 -7.49
N VAL A 21 0.25 22.94 -6.27
CA VAL A 21 -0.17 21.59 -5.87
C VAL A 21 -1.36 21.10 -6.71
N GLY A 22 -2.31 21.99 -7.03
CA GLY A 22 -3.43 21.69 -7.93
C GLY A 22 -2.94 21.33 -9.34
N ALA A 23 -1.98 22.08 -9.89
CA ALA A 23 -1.38 21.79 -11.18
C ALA A 23 -0.63 20.42 -11.17
N LEU A 24 0.11 20.13 -10.10
CA LEU A 24 0.82 18.84 -9.94
C LEU A 24 -0.15 17.65 -9.81
N LYS A 25 -1.30 17.82 -9.16
CA LYS A 25 -2.37 16.81 -9.08
C LYS A 25 -3.04 16.57 -10.41
N ALA A 26 -3.11 17.56 -11.30
CA ALA A 26 -3.66 17.40 -12.64
C ALA A 26 -2.74 16.61 -13.60
N VAL A 27 -1.46 16.47 -13.28
CA VAL A 27 -0.51 15.67 -14.08
C VAL A 27 -0.59 14.21 -13.69
N HIS A 28 -1.41 13.43 -14.41
CA HIS A 28 -1.55 11.99 -14.23
C HIS A 28 -0.40 11.25 -14.91
N ILE A 29 0.31 10.42 -14.18
CA ILE A 29 1.49 9.65 -14.63
C ILE A 29 1.28 8.13 -14.68
N LEU A 30 0.06 7.66 -14.45
CA LEU A 30 -0.35 6.27 -14.67
C LEU A 30 -1.18 6.17 -15.97
N GLN A 31 -0.53 6.44 -17.10
CA GLN A 31 -1.17 6.29 -18.41
C GLN A 31 -0.68 5.01 -19.09
N PRO A 32 -1.57 4.20 -19.72
CA PRO A 32 -1.19 2.90 -20.31
C PRO A 32 -0.06 3.00 -21.34
N TRP A 33 0.00 4.12 -22.09
CA TRP A 33 1.02 4.36 -23.12
C TRP A 33 2.37 4.85 -22.55
N LEU A 34 2.41 5.33 -21.30
CA LEU A 34 3.60 5.95 -20.72
C LEU A 34 4.76 4.97 -20.57
N GLY A 35 4.47 3.73 -20.16
CA GLY A 35 5.46 2.65 -20.08
C GLY A 35 6.14 2.40 -21.43
N ALA A 36 5.36 2.35 -22.52
CA ALA A 36 5.91 2.19 -23.87
C ALA A 36 6.79 3.38 -24.28
N VAL A 37 6.38 4.60 -23.96
CA VAL A 37 7.20 5.81 -24.22
C VAL A 37 8.52 5.74 -23.43
N CYS A 38 8.52 5.33 -22.18
CA CYS A 38 9.73 5.17 -21.39
C CYS A 38 10.72 4.17 -22.03
N VAL A 39 10.21 3.04 -22.51
CA VAL A 39 11.03 2.04 -23.23
C VAL A 39 11.61 2.64 -24.52
N ILE A 40 10.79 3.35 -25.30
CA ILE A 40 11.25 4.01 -26.55
C ILE A 40 12.32 5.05 -26.26
N VAL A 41 12.13 5.92 -25.26
CA VAL A 41 13.12 6.94 -24.88
C VAL A 41 14.43 6.29 -24.46
N ALA A 42 14.38 5.28 -23.62
CA ALA A 42 15.58 4.55 -23.19
C ALA A 42 16.30 3.91 -24.41
N ALA A 43 15.56 3.25 -25.28
CA ALA A 43 16.12 2.62 -26.50
C ALA A 43 16.76 3.64 -27.43
N VAL A 44 16.12 4.81 -27.66
CA VAL A 44 16.66 5.90 -28.49
C VAL A 44 17.95 6.46 -27.89
N VAL A 45 17.98 6.70 -26.58
CA VAL A 45 19.19 7.20 -25.88
C VAL A 45 20.33 6.19 -25.99
N ILE A 46 20.06 4.91 -25.75
CA ILE A 46 21.06 3.82 -25.84
C ILE A 46 21.61 3.71 -27.28
N ALA A 47 20.74 3.70 -28.28
CA ALA A 47 21.11 3.63 -29.69
C ALA A 47 21.92 4.86 -30.13
N TRP A 48 21.52 6.05 -29.68
CA TRP A 48 22.23 7.28 -29.97
C TRP A 48 23.63 7.31 -29.34
N LEU A 49 23.75 6.91 -28.05
CA LEU A 49 25.07 6.79 -27.38
C LEU A 49 25.94 5.72 -28.02
N TRP A 50 25.34 4.58 -28.42
CA TRP A 50 26.05 3.55 -29.16
C TRP A 50 26.60 4.11 -30.46
N TRP A 51 25.78 4.77 -31.28
CA TRP A 51 26.18 5.38 -32.56
C TRP A 51 27.24 6.48 -32.40
N ARG A 52 27.12 7.33 -31.38
CA ARG A 52 28.04 8.47 -31.13
C ARG A 52 29.36 8.07 -30.48
N ARG A 53 29.38 7.09 -29.63
CA ARG A 53 30.49 6.80 -28.72
C ARG A 53 31.00 5.37 -28.79
N THR A 54 30.13 4.35 -28.76
CA THR A 54 30.49 2.96 -28.55
C THR A 54 30.97 2.27 -29.81
N ARG A 55 30.38 2.53 -30.96
CA ARG A 55 30.70 1.88 -32.26
C ARG A 55 32.16 2.07 -32.71
N TYR A 56 32.82 3.11 -32.23
CA TYR A 56 34.22 3.41 -32.58
C TYR A 56 35.23 2.72 -31.65
N LEU A 57 34.75 2.03 -30.63
CA LEU A 57 35.60 1.25 -29.75
C LEU A 57 36.06 -0.05 -30.44
N PRO A 58 37.26 -0.58 -30.12
CA PRO A 58 37.60 -1.94 -30.51
C PRO A 58 36.56 -2.94 -30.01
N TRP A 59 36.31 -4.01 -30.76
CA TRP A 59 35.24 -4.98 -30.52
C TRP A 59 35.22 -5.51 -29.07
N HIS A 60 36.39 -5.83 -28.49
CA HIS A 60 36.50 -6.30 -27.12
C HIS A 60 36.00 -5.25 -26.09
N ARG A 61 36.17 -3.95 -26.36
CA ARG A 61 35.65 -2.87 -25.52
C ARG A 61 34.18 -2.63 -25.74
N GLN A 62 33.65 -2.90 -26.92
CA GLN A 62 32.20 -2.87 -27.14
C GLN A 62 31.51 -3.93 -26.28
N LEU A 63 32.10 -5.11 -26.07
CA LEU A 63 31.58 -6.17 -25.19
C LEU A 63 31.66 -5.79 -23.68
N VAL A 64 32.58 -4.93 -23.27
CA VAL A 64 32.66 -4.45 -21.88
C VAL A 64 31.40 -3.67 -21.46
N VAL A 65 30.79 -2.96 -22.40
CA VAL A 65 29.62 -2.12 -22.10
C VAL A 65 28.42 -2.95 -21.62
N PRO A 66 27.91 -3.94 -22.39
CA PRO A 66 26.82 -4.80 -21.91
C PRO A 66 27.25 -5.67 -20.70
N ALA A 67 28.49 -6.12 -20.64
CA ALA A 67 28.99 -6.87 -19.50
C ALA A 67 28.97 -6.04 -18.20
N ALA A 68 29.35 -4.77 -18.25
CA ALA A 68 29.29 -3.87 -17.11
C ALA A 68 27.82 -3.59 -16.68
N ALA A 69 26.90 -3.48 -17.65
CA ALA A 69 25.48 -3.35 -17.37
C ALA A 69 24.90 -4.57 -16.65
N ALA A 70 25.20 -5.76 -17.15
CA ALA A 70 24.79 -7.02 -16.52
C ALA A 70 25.41 -7.17 -15.13
N ALA A 71 26.71 -6.87 -14.99
CA ALA A 71 27.40 -6.90 -13.69
C ALA A 71 26.78 -5.94 -12.69
N SER A 72 26.39 -4.72 -13.11
CA SER A 72 25.71 -3.78 -12.21
C SER A 72 24.35 -4.31 -11.73
N ALA A 73 23.54 -4.84 -12.63
CA ALA A 73 22.23 -5.42 -12.27
C ALA A 73 22.39 -6.60 -11.30
N VAL A 74 23.34 -7.52 -11.58
CA VAL A 74 23.63 -8.66 -10.70
C VAL A 74 24.17 -8.22 -9.35
N THR A 75 25.07 -7.21 -9.31
CA THR A 75 25.63 -6.71 -8.04
C THR A 75 24.54 -6.08 -7.17
N PHE A 76 23.68 -5.25 -7.74
CA PHE A 76 22.55 -4.67 -7.02
C PHE A 76 21.55 -5.73 -6.58
N TRP A 77 21.23 -6.69 -7.43
CA TRP A 77 20.38 -7.83 -7.07
C TRP A 77 20.96 -8.61 -5.88
N LEU A 78 22.24 -8.98 -5.93
CA LEU A 78 22.91 -9.67 -4.81
C LEU A 78 22.87 -8.83 -3.52
N ALA A 79 23.16 -7.52 -3.63
CA ALA A 79 23.19 -6.65 -2.46
C ALA A 79 21.79 -6.48 -1.82
N VAL A 80 20.74 -6.37 -2.63
CA VAL A 80 19.38 -6.06 -2.15
C VAL A 80 18.58 -7.33 -1.90
N ASP A 81 18.45 -8.23 -2.89
CA ASP A 81 17.56 -9.40 -2.76
C ASP A 81 18.21 -10.58 -2.02
N VAL A 82 19.56 -10.65 -1.97
CA VAL A 82 20.25 -11.77 -1.30
C VAL A 82 20.82 -11.38 0.06
N ILE A 83 21.51 -10.22 0.14
CA ILE A 83 22.22 -9.82 1.37
C ILE A 83 21.30 -9.01 2.30
N TRP A 84 20.76 -7.90 1.82
CA TRP A 84 19.89 -7.05 2.63
C TRP A 84 18.50 -7.64 2.83
N HIS A 85 17.90 -8.21 1.78
CA HIS A 85 16.63 -8.94 1.78
C HIS A 85 15.49 -8.17 2.47
N PRO A 86 15.20 -6.92 2.07
CA PRO A 86 14.21 -6.07 2.74
C PRO A 86 12.76 -6.53 2.49
N VAL A 87 12.52 -7.30 1.44
CA VAL A 87 11.22 -7.86 1.05
C VAL A 87 11.37 -9.36 0.89
N ALA A 88 10.48 -10.15 1.50
CA ALA A 88 10.56 -11.61 1.54
C ALA A 88 10.62 -12.25 0.12
N ASP A 89 9.90 -11.68 -0.84
CA ASP A 89 9.81 -12.18 -2.23
C ASP A 89 10.80 -11.50 -3.19
N GLY A 90 11.67 -10.62 -2.68
CA GLY A 90 12.58 -9.80 -3.48
C GLY A 90 11.87 -8.65 -4.22
N VAL A 91 12.67 -7.82 -4.91
CA VAL A 91 12.17 -6.60 -5.58
C VAL A 91 11.58 -6.88 -6.97
N GLY A 92 11.89 -8.04 -7.54
CA GLY A 92 11.38 -8.48 -8.84
C GLY A 92 12.28 -8.11 -10.04
N TRP A 93 12.28 -9.01 -11.04
CA TRP A 93 13.13 -8.94 -12.22
C TRP A 93 12.95 -7.65 -13.05
N PHE A 94 11.77 -7.05 -13.04
CA PHE A 94 11.46 -5.85 -13.80
C PHE A 94 12.31 -4.65 -13.32
N VAL A 95 12.48 -4.49 -12.02
CA VAL A 95 13.33 -3.42 -11.44
C VAL A 95 14.79 -3.64 -11.82
N TRP A 96 15.28 -4.88 -11.73
CA TRP A 96 16.67 -5.23 -12.08
C TRP A 96 16.97 -5.00 -13.56
N THR A 97 15.99 -5.20 -14.43
CA THR A 97 16.12 -4.84 -15.84
C THR A 97 16.40 -3.35 -16.03
N TRP A 98 15.66 -2.48 -15.35
CA TRP A 98 15.88 -1.03 -15.42
C TRP A 98 17.18 -0.58 -14.75
N VAL A 99 17.62 -1.24 -13.68
CA VAL A 99 18.97 -1.04 -13.11
C VAL A 99 20.05 -1.36 -14.15
N GLY A 100 19.89 -2.46 -14.89
CA GLY A 100 20.77 -2.84 -16.00
C GLY A 100 20.75 -1.79 -17.14
N VAL A 101 19.60 -1.24 -17.49
CA VAL A 101 19.45 -0.16 -18.51
C VAL A 101 20.21 1.09 -18.09
N VAL A 102 20.07 1.53 -16.85
CA VAL A 102 20.84 2.68 -16.30
C VAL A 102 22.34 2.36 -16.31
N GLY A 103 22.73 1.16 -15.86
CA GLY A 103 24.11 0.67 -15.89
C GLY A 103 24.72 0.68 -17.30
N LEU A 104 23.91 0.29 -18.31
CA LEU A 104 24.32 0.32 -19.72
C LEU A 104 24.65 1.75 -20.19
N VAL A 105 23.79 2.71 -19.87
CA VAL A 105 24.03 4.13 -20.21
C VAL A 105 25.27 4.66 -19.51
N ILE A 106 25.44 4.39 -18.23
CA ILE A 106 26.65 4.79 -17.47
C ILE A 106 27.91 4.19 -18.11
N ALA A 107 27.89 2.89 -18.45
CA ALA A 107 29.03 2.22 -19.09
C ALA A 107 29.37 2.86 -20.46
N GLN A 108 28.37 3.21 -21.28
CA GLN A 108 28.57 3.92 -22.56
C GLN A 108 29.19 5.32 -22.34
N LEU A 109 28.75 6.04 -21.32
CA LEU A 109 29.26 7.37 -21.00
C LEU A 109 30.71 7.33 -20.53
N VAL A 110 31.05 6.37 -19.65
CA VAL A 110 32.42 6.23 -19.09
C VAL A 110 33.41 5.75 -20.15
N THR A 111 33.06 4.70 -20.91
CA THR A 111 33.97 4.13 -21.93
C THR A 111 34.19 5.08 -23.09
N GLY A 112 33.14 5.76 -23.57
CA GLY A 112 33.24 6.74 -24.66
C GLY A 112 34.06 7.97 -24.31
N ASN A 113 34.10 8.38 -23.05
CA ASN A 113 34.92 9.52 -22.63
C ASN A 113 36.42 9.21 -22.51
N ARG A 114 36.81 7.96 -22.19
CA ARG A 114 38.22 7.53 -22.01
C ARG A 114 39.03 7.46 -23.31
N THR A 115 38.38 7.13 -24.41
CA THR A 115 39.06 6.93 -25.71
C THR A 115 39.44 8.23 -26.40
N GLU A 116 38.67 9.30 -26.19
CA GLU A 116 38.97 10.58 -26.84
C GLU A 116 39.96 11.44 -26.08
N GLY A 117 40.22 11.19 -24.79
CA GLY A 117 41.23 11.88 -23.99
C GLY A 117 42.67 11.60 -24.44
N ARG A 118 42.91 10.46 -25.16
CA ARG A 118 44.23 10.04 -25.61
C ARG A 118 44.68 10.69 -26.92
N HIS A 119 43.79 11.24 -27.73
CA HIS A 119 44.12 11.69 -29.09
C HIS A 119 44.05 13.19 -29.37
N ARG A 120 43.64 14.06 -28.44
CA ARG A 120 43.63 15.52 -28.67
C ARG A 120 43.84 16.35 -27.42
N ALA A 121 45.02 16.94 -27.34
CA ALA A 121 45.46 17.83 -26.24
C ALA A 121 44.87 19.26 -26.29
N VAL A 122 44.11 19.63 -27.35
CA VAL A 122 43.52 20.96 -27.47
C VAL A 122 42.03 20.85 -27.75
N ARG A 123 41.23 20.93 -26.68
CA ARG A 123 39.76 21.03 -26.79
C ARG A 123 39.25 22.35 -26.24
N SER A 124 38.49 23.10 -27.03
CA SER A 124 37.85 24.31 -26.57
C SER A 124 36.90 24.00 -25.38
N ARG A 125 36.80 24.92 -24.42
CA ARG A 125 35.92 24.88 -23.24
C ARG A 125 34.47 24.56 -23.64
N ASN A 126 33.99 25.08 -24.77
CA ASN A 126 32.66 24.87 -25.28
C ASN A 126 32.36 23.40 -25.64
N ARG A 127 33.32 22.66 -26.21
CA ARG A 127 33.14 21.23 -26.54
C ARG A 127 33.04 20.34 -25.29
N ARG A 128 33.75 20.71 -24.22
CA ARG A 128 33.65 20.01 -22.94
C ARG A 128 32.28 20.23 -22.28
N LEU A 129 31.77 21.46 -22.31
CA LEU A 129 30.45 21.81 -21.80
C LEU A 129 29.34 21.07 -22.57
N VAL A 130 29.34 21.11 -23.90
CA VAL A 130 28.35 20.40 -24.73
C VAL A 130 28.32 18.92 -24.42
N ARG A 131 29.47 18.27 -24.24
CA ARG A 131 29.50 16.83 -23.87
C ARG A 131 29.06 16.54 -22.46
N ALA A 132 29.36 17.41 -21.54
CA ALA A 132 28.90 17.27 -20.16
C ALA A 132 27.36 17.39 -20.12
N THR A 133 26.79 18.35 -20.84
CA THR A 133 25.32 18.50 -20.94
C THR A 133 24.66 17.32 -21.67
N GLU A 134 25.24 16.85 -22.80
CA GLU A 134 24.75 15.64 -23.49
C GLU A 134 24.77 14.40 -22.56
N SER A 135 25.83 14.21 -21.78
CA SER A 135 25.94 13.09 -20.85
C SER A 135 24.95 13.20 -19.72
N ALA A 136 24.83 14.39 -19.13
CA ALA A 136 23.89 14.64 -18.03
C ALA A 136 22.44 14.47 -18.50
N SER A 137 22.06 15.04 -19.64
CA SER A 137 20.70 14.91 -20.17
C SER A 137 20.35 13.47 -20.56
N SER A 138 21.28 12.71 -21.14
CA SER A 138 21.09 11.28 -21.43
C SER A 138 20.83 10.46 -20.16
N LEU A 139 21.63 10.70 -19.13
CA LEU A 139 21.47 9.98 -17.84
C LEU A 139 20.16 10.37 -17.18
N VAL A 140 19.83 11.65 -17.10
CA VAL A 140 18.55 12.14 -16.54
C VAL A 140 17.35 11.55 -17.29
N ALA A 141 17.39 11.55 -18.63
CA ALA A 141 16.31 10.99 -19.44
C ALA A 141 16.09 9.49 -19.15
N VAL A 142 17.17 8.70 -19.05
CA VAL A 142 17.04 7.26 -18.79
C VAL A 142 16.63 6.98 -17.36
N VAL A 143 17.18 7.69 -16.38
CA VAL A 143 16.78 7.54 -14.97
C VAL A 143 15.30 7.92 -14.79
N ALA A 144 14.87 9.05 -15.35
CA ALA A 144 13.46 9.45 -15.29
C ALA A 144 12.54 8.44 -15.99
N SER A 145 12.94 7.92 -17.18
CA SER A 145 12.20 6.86 -17.87
C SER A 145 12.13 5.57 -17.03
N SER A 146 13.23 5.20 -16.36
CA SER A 146 13.26 4.01 -15.49
C SER A 146 12.31 4.16 -14.31
N LEU A 147 12.34 5.29 -13.62
CA LEU A 147 11.45 5.57 -12.48
C LEU A 147 9.98 5.60 -12.90
N LEU A 148 9.66 6.23 -14.04
CA LEU A 148 8.29 6.26 -14.57
C LEU A 148 7.83 4.89 -15.03
N ALA A 149 8.68 4.09 -15.66
CA ALA A 149 8.33 2.73 -16.09
C ALA A 149 8.09 1.82 -14.87
N ILE A 150 8.91 1.91 -13.84
CA ILE A 150 8.73 1.19 -12.57
C ILE A 150 7.43 1.65 -11.91
N ASN A 151 7.18 2.96 -11.84
CA ASN A 151 5.92 3.47 -11.31
C ASN A 151 4.69 2.97 -12.09
N THR A 152 4.76 2.94 -13.43
CA THR A 152 3.66 2.44 -14.28
C THR A 152 3.42 0.95 -14.05
N PHE A 153 4.48 0.16 -13.86
CA PHE A 153 4.38 -1.28 -13.60
C PHE A 153 3.72 -1.59 -12.25
N PHE A 154 4.14 -0.91 -11.18
CA PHE A 154 3.58 -1.10 -9.84
C PHE A 154 2.28 -0.30 -9.62
N ALA A 155 1.95 0.61 -10.54
CA ALA A 155 0.81 1.53 -10.45
C ALA A 155 0.74 2.30 -9.13
N SER A 156 1.91 2.71 -8.59
CA SER A 156 2.03 3.25 -7.23
C SER A 156 1.59 4.70 -7.12
N TYR A 157 2.17 5.60 -7.93
CA TYR A 157 1.93 7.03 -7.83
C TYR A 157 1.08 7.53 -9.01
N PRO A 158 -0.21 7.86 -8.81
CA PRO A 158 -1.10 8.25 -9.90
C PRO A 158 -0.79 9.63 -10.50
N THR A 159 -0.24 10.55 -9.70
CA THR A 159 0.02 11.93 -10.12
C THR A 159 1.44 12.37 -9.80
N LEU A 160 1.88 13.44 -10.44
CA LEU A 160 3.18 14.05 -10.10
C LEU A 160 3.19 14.60 -8.67
N ALA A 161 2.06 15.06 -8.16
CA ALA A 161 1.92 15.49 -6.78
C ALA A 161 2.22 14.35 -5.78
N SER A 162 1.70 13.15 -6.03
CA SER A 162 1.94 11.99 -5.16
C SER A 162 3.42 11.59 -5.11
N VAL A 163 4.13 11.64 -6.26
CA VAL A 163 5.59 11.40 -6.30
C VAL A 163 6.38 12.42 -5.48
N LEU A 164 5.91 13.67 -5.44
CA LEU A 164 6.58 14.75 -4.71
C LEU A 164 6.16 14.84 -3.23
N GLY A 165 5.38 13.87 -2.73
CA GLY A 165 4.95 13.82 -1.34
C GLY A 165 3.79 14.75 -0.99
N TYR A 166 3.11 15.33 -1.99
CA TYR A 166 1.85 16.05 -1.78
C TYR A 166 0.67 15.07 -1.74
N GLY A 167 0.65 14.25 -0.70
CA GLY A 167 -0.35 13.22 -0.50
C GLY A 167 -1.76 13.76 -0.25
N VAL A 168 -2.63 12.90 0.27
CA VAL A 168 -4.00 13.28 0.65
C VAL A 168 -3.95 14.23 1.84
N ALA A 169 -4.64 15.37 1.72
CA ALA A 169 -4.76 16.31 2.81
C ALA A 169 -5.50 15.66 3.99
N THR A 170 -4.87 15.63 5.15
CA THR A 170 -5.43 15.09 6.39
C THR A 170 -5.54 16.13 7.47
N THR A 171 -6.46 15.93 8.39
CA THR A 171 -6.62 16.74 9.60
C THR A 171 -6.46 15.81 10.81
N PRO A 172 -5.75 16.18 11.87
CA PRO A 172 -5.74 15.40 13.09
C PRO A 172 -7.16 15.24 13.67
N LEU A 173 -7.55 14.01 14.04
CA LEU A 173 -8.89 13.67 14.52
C LEU A 173 -9.34 14.53 15.70
N ASN A 174 -8.43 14.86 16.63
CA ASN A 174 -8.71 15.67 17.80
C ASN A 174 -9.20 17.10 17.46
N ARG A 175 -8.82 17.65 16.30
CA ARG A 175 -9.34 18.94 15.83
C ARG A 175 -10.79 18.87 15.38
N LEU A 176 -11.23 17.72 14.85
CA LEU A 176 -12.63 17.49 14.48
C LEU A 176 -13.50 17.21 15.70
N GLN A 177 -13.01 16.45 16.67
CA GLN A 177 -13.76 16.08 17.86
C GLN A 177 -14.19 17.30 18.71
N GLY A 178 -13.42 18.39 18.71
CA GLY A 178 -13.79 19.64 19.37
C GLY A 178 -15.08 20.28 18.81
N ALA A 179 -15.36 20.09 17.50
CA ALA A 179 -16.60 20.52 16.86
C ALA A 179 -17.71 19.46 16.96
N ALA A 180 -17.34 18.19 17.08
CA ALA A 180 -18.22 17.02 17.00
C ALA A 180 -18.66 16.44 18.36
N ALA A 181 -18.08 16.90 19.47
CA ALA A 181 -18.34 16.39 20.83
C ALA A 181 -19.80 16.55 21.35
N ARG A 182 -20.70 17.04 20.54
CA ARG A 182 -22.13 17.28 20.89
C ARG A 182 -23.12 16.53 19.99
N SER A 183 -22.68 15.49 19.27
CA SER A 183 -23.65 14.71 18.51
C SER A 183 -24.50 13.85 19.43
N PRO A 184 -25.82 13.79 19.21
CA PRO A 184 -26.68 12.85 19.92
C PRO A 184 -26.22 11.41 19.74
N ALA A 185 -26.66 10.51 20.62
CA ALA A 185 -26.36 9.08 20.49
C ALA A 185 -26.70 8.58 19.07
N PRO A 186 -25.92 7.66 18.51
CA PRO A 186 -26.13 7.18 17.17
C PRO A 186 -27.52 6.59 17.01
N VAL A 187 -28.19 6.92 15.90
CA VAL A 187 -29.49 6.34 15.57
C VAL A 187 -29.25 4.91 15.09
N ARG A 188 -29.67 3.94 15.89
CA ARG A 188 -29.68 2.52 15.51
C ARG A 188 -31.03 2.18 14.88
N GLY A 189 -31.03 1.90 13.58
CA GLY A 189 -32.19 1.35 12.87
C GLY A 189 -32.21 -0.17 12.96
N ARG A 190 -33.42 -0.78 12.76
CA ARG A 190 -33.51 -2.20 12.44
C ARG A 190 -33.49 -2.34 10.92
N GLY A 191 -32.72 -3.31 10.38
CA GLY A 191 -32.57 -3.51 8.94
C GLY A 191 -31.35 -2.77 8.38
N MET A 192 -31.30 -2.61 7.06
CA MET A 192 -30.21 -1.90 6.39
C MET A 192 -30.26 -0.41 6.73
N LEU A 193 -29.07 0.19 6.92
CA LEU A 193 -28.99 1.61 7.26
C LEU A 193 -29.66 2.50 6.21
N GLU A 194 -29.50 2.19 4.93
CA GLU A 194 -30.05 2.95 3.81
C GLU A 194 -31.56 3.03 3.82
N GLU A 195 -32.26 2.03 4.36
CA GLU A 195 -33.73 2.02 4.45
C GLU A 195 -34.25 3.09 5.43
N THR A 196 -33.53 3.32 6.51
CA THR A 196 -33.94 4.19 7.62
C THR A 196 -33.22 5.53 7.65
N TRP A 197 -32.05 5.61 7.06
CA TRP A 197 -31.21 6.80 7.04
C TRP A 197 -31.82 7.91 6.17
N ARG A 198 -31.78 9.14 6.68
CA ARG A 198 -32.11 10.35 5.92
C ARG A 198 -31.01 11.37 6.11
N PRO A 199 -30.30 11.78 5.04
CA PRO A 199 -29.22 12.75 5.13
C PRO A 199 -29.69 14.08 5.71
N PRO A 200 -29.05 14.62 6.74
CA PRO A 200 -29.35 15.97 7.22
C PRO A 200 -28.83 17.01 6.20
N SER A 201 -29.44 18.20 6.21
CA SER A 201 -29.14 19.26 5.24
C SER A 201 -27.72 19.83 5.36
N ASP A 202 -27.07 19.64 6.49
CA ASP A 202 -25.69 20.06 6.77
C ASP A 202 -24.64 18.98 6.47
N MET A 203 -25.05 17.82 5.94
CA MET A 203 -24.13 16.76 5.57
C MET A 203 -23.27 17.18 4.38
N PRO A 204 -21.92 17.10 4.48
CA PRO A 204 -21.05 17.44 3.36
C PRO A 204 -21.20 16.41 2.22
N ALA A 205 -20.89 16.85 0.99
CA ALA A 205 -20.94 15.98 -0.18
C ALA A 205 -19.85 14.91 -0.22
N ARG A 206 -18.75 15.11 0.53
CA ARG A 206 -17.58 14.22 0.55
C ARG A 206 -17.14 13.96 1.98
N GLY A 207 -16.58 12.77 2.19
CA GLY A 207 -15.96 12.37 3.43
C GLY A 207 -14.61 13.06 3.66
N GLN A 208 -14.03 12.83 4.82
CA GLN A 208 -12.77 13.43 5.24
C GLN A 208 -11.73 12.39 5.63
N ALA A 209 -10.48 12.61 5.19
CA ALA A 209 -9.34 11.86 5.67
C ALA A 209 -8.76 12.54 6.92
N VAL A 210 -8.59 11.77 7.99
CA VAL A 210 -8.01 12.25 9.24
C VAL A 210 -6.90 11.33 9.71
N THR A 211 -6.05 11.80 10.62
CA THR A 211 -4.99 11.02 11.25
C THR A 211 -5.21 10.94 12.76
N ALA A 212 -4.81 9.82 13.34
CA ALA A 212 -4.84 9.63 14.79
C ALA A 212 -3.72 8.67 15.22
N ASP A 213 -3.23 8.84 16.44
CA ASP A 213 -2.34 7.86 17.07
C ASP A 213 -3.18 6.83 17.81
N ILE A 214 -3.03 5.56 17.42
CA ILE A 214 -3.62 4.42 18.11
C ILE A 214 -2.48 3.76 18.91
N PRO A 215 -2.41 3.94 20.23
CA PRO A 215 -1.31 3.40 21.02
C PRO A 215 -1.37 1.89 21.12
N ALA A 216 -0.23 1.23 21.02
CA ALA A 216 -0.11 -0.16 21.45
C ALA A 216 -0.11 -0.22 22.98
N GLY A 217 -0.86 -1.17 23.53
CA GLY A 217 -0.96 -1.39 24.97
C GLY A 217 0.32 -1.96 25.59
N ASP A 218 0.17 -2.87 26.54
CA ASP A 218 1.31 -3.48 27.24
C ASP A 218 2.22 -4.27 26.30
N GLN A 219 3.46 -3.83 26.13
CA GLN A 219 4.51 -4.45 25.33
C GLN A 219 5.55 -5.22 26.16
N SER A 220 5.25 -5.50 27.43
CA SER A 220 6.18 -6.18 28.36
C SER A 220 6.63 -7.55 27.81
N GLY A 221 7.88 -7.89 28.02
CA GLY A 221 8.47 -9.15 27.60
C GLY A 221 8.87 -9.23 26.10
N THR A 222 8.73 -8.12 25.35
CA THR A 222 9.12 -8.02 23.94
C THR A 222 10.03 -6.82 23.72
N LYS A 223 10.53 -6.64 22.48
CA LYS A 223 11.25 -5.40 22.08
C LYS A 223 10.33 -4.17 22.00
N GLY A 224 9.03 -4.38 22.15
CA GLY A 224 8.01 -3.38 21.95
C GLY A 224 7.63 -3.20 20.47
N PHE A 225 6.35 -2.85 20.27
CA PHE A 225 5.82 -2.43 18.99
C PHE A 225 5.38 -0.96 19.11
N THR A 226 5.91 -0.11 18.24
CA THR A 226 5.53 1.30 18.19
C THR A 226 4.82 1.55 16.86
N PRO A 227 3.48 1.58 16.87
CA PRO A 227 2.72 1.85 15.65
C PRO A 227 2.93 3.29 15.19
N ARG A 228 2.97 3.47 13.87
CA ARG A 228 2.89 4.80 13.24
C ARG A 228 1.44 5.29 13.27
N GLY A 229 1.23 6.58 13.07
CA GLY A 229 -0.11 7.19 13.05
C GLY A 229 -1.04 6.50 12.05
N ALA A 230 -2.26 6.19 12.51
CA ALA A 230 -3.31 5.63 11.68
C ALA A 230 -3.92 6.70 10.76
N PHE A 231 -4.36 6.29 9.58
CA PHE A 231 -5.15 7.09 8.66
C PHE A 231 -6.60 6.61 8.70
N ILE A 232 -7.55 7.55 8.77
CA ILE A 232 -8.96 7.23 8.95
C ILE A 232 -9.77 7.96 7.89
N TYR A 233 -10.68 7.26 7.23
CA TYR A 233 -11.72 7.87 6.40
C TYR A 233 -13.01 7.97 7.19
N LEU A 234 -13.54 9.18 7.29
CA LEU A 234 -14.85 9.49 7.87
C LEU A 234 -15.81 9.84 6.73
N PRO A 235 -16.88 9.04 6.50
CA PRO A 235 -17.80 9.28 5.41
C PRO A 235 -18.69 10.52 5.63
N PRO A 236 -19.37 11.04 4.58
CA PRO A 236 -20.28 12.19 4.72
C PRO A 236 -21.28 12.08 5.85
N ALA A 237 -21.92 10.92 6.02
CA ALA A 237 -22.88 10.68 7.08
C ALA A 237 -22.29 10.78 8.49
N TYR A 238 -20.99 10.53 8.65
CA TYR A 238 -20.28 10.74 9.94
C TYR A 238 -20.07 12.21 10.28
N LEU A 239 -20.04 13.08 9.27
CA LEU A 239 -19.69 14.51 9.42
C LEU A 239 -20.89 15.43 9.60
N GLY A 240 -22.12 14.92 9.36
CA GLY A 240 -23.37 15.67 9.57
C GLY A 240 -23.76 15.79 11.05
N SER A 241 -24.75 16.64 11.33
CA SER A 241 -25.26 16.89 12.69
C SER A 241 -26.01 15.68 13.29
N GLN A 242 -26.63 14.87 12.45
CA GLN A 242 -27.23 13.59 12.81
C GLN A 242 -26.34 12.47 12.26
N ARG A 243 -25.85 11.60 13.13
CA ARG A 243 -24.91 10.52 12.74
C ARG A 243 -25.56 9.17 12.92
N PRO A 244 -25.58 8.31 11.90
CA PRO A 244 -25.94 6.91 12.09
C PRO A 244 -24.80 6.18 12.82
N ALA A 245 -25.09 5.04 13.45
CA ALA A 245 -24.06 4.12 13.91
C ALA A 245 -23.47 3.42 12.70
N LEU A 246 -22.36 3.94 12.19
CA LEU A 246 -21.72 3.42 10.99
C LEU A 246 -20.89 2.18 11.28
N PRO A 247 -20.85 1.22 10.35
CA PRO A 247 -19.99 0.05 10.43
C PRO A 247 -18.52 0.42 10.30
N VAL A 248 -17.64 -0.53 10.62
CA VAL A 248 -16.18 -0.33 10.64
C VAL A 248 -15.49 -1.27 9.65
N LEU A 249 -14.55 -0.70 8.90
CA LEU A 249 -13.56 -1.44 8.12
C LEU A 249 -12.16 -1.12 8.65
N VAL A 250 -11.51 -2.10 9.29
CA VAL A 250 -10.07 -2.01 9.58
C VAL A 250 -9.30 -2.48 8.35
N LEU A 251 -8.42 -1.62 7.83
CA LEU A 251 -7.72 -1.85 6.58
C LEU A 251 -6.22 -1.91 6.82
N LEU A 252 -5.55 -2.91 6.25
CA LEU A 252 -4.16 -3.24 6.49
C LEU A 252 -3.34 -3.13 5.21
N THR A 253 -2.15 -2.54 5.30
CA THR A 253 -1.25 -2.34 4.15
C THR A 253 -0.35 -3.53 3.92
N GLY A 254 0.32 -3.57 2.75
CA GLY A 254 1.37 -4.54 2.45
C GLY A 254 2.72 -4.18 3.08
N GLN A 255 3.71 -5.02 2.83
CA GLN A 255 5.11 -4.79 3.18
C GLN A 255 5.97 -4.85 1.89
N PRO A 256 6.82 -3.82 1.65
CA PRO A 256 6.96 -2.59 2.43
C PRO A 256 5.72 -1.71 2.34
N GLY A 257 5.47 -0.92 3.40
CA GLY A 257 4.29 -0.07 3.36
C GLY A 257 4.10 0.86 4.57
N SER A 258 3.03 1.63 4.50
CA SER A 258 2.62 2.65 5.46
C SER A 258 1.10 2.74 5.54
N PRO A 259 0.50 3.15 6.69
CA PRO A 259 -0.93 3.39 6.76
C PRO A 259 -1.47 4.41 5.73
N SER A 260 -0.62 5.33 5.24
CA SER A 260 -1.01 6.28 4.19
C SER A 260 -1.23 5.65 2.81
N ASP A 261 -0.66 4.47 2.54
CA ASP A 261 -0.58 3.90 1.18
C ASP A 261 -1.97 3.65 0.56
N TRP A 262 -2.94 3.21 1.34
CA TRP A 262 -4.31 3.05 0.85
C TRP A 262 -4.90 4.38 0.35
N PHE A 263 -4.55 5.49 0.99
CA PHE A 263 -4.99 6.83 0.58
C PHE A 263 -4.19 7.38 -0.60
N GLU A 264 -2.88 7.17 -0.59
CA GLU A 264 -1.95 7.80 -1.55
C GLU A 264 -1.81 7.00 -2.84
N LEU A 265 -1.75 5.68 -2.73
CA LEU A 265 -1.53 4.75 -3.84
C LEU A 265 -2.83 4.04 -4.25
N GLY A 266 -3.68 3.72 -3.27
CA GLY A 266 -4.95 3.01 -3.45
C GLY A 266 -6.15 3.91 -3.75
N ASN A 267 -5.98 5.23 -3.76
CA ASN A 267 -7.05 6.22 -3.99
C ASN A 267 -8.29 6.01 -3.08
N LEU A 268 -8.06 5.51 -1.85
CA LEU A 268 -9.12 5.10 -0.93
C LEU A 268 -10.18 6.16 -0.71
N LYS A 269 -9.76 7.44 -0.53
CA LYS A 269 -10.72 8.51 -0.26
C LYS A 269 -11.73 8.70 -1.38
N ASP A 270 -11.28 8.76 -2.63
CA ASP A 270 -12.20 8.95 -3.76
C ASP A 270 -13.05 7.71 -4.00
N THR A 271 -12.51 6.51 -3.80
CA THR A 271 -13.25 5.25 -3.85
C THR A 271 -14.39 5.22 -2.81
N MET A 272 -14.10 5.58 -1.57
CA MET A 272 -15.10 5.62 -0.51
C MET A 272 -16.10 6.77 -0.67
N ASP A 273 -15.67 7.92 -1.21
CA ASP A 273 -16.57 9.02 -1.54
C ASP A 273 -17.55 8.65 -2.66
N ALA A 274 -17.08 7.92 -3.69
CA ALA A 274 -17.96 7.42 -4.75
C ALA A 274 -19.00 6.44 -4.19
N TYR A 275 -18.58 5.44 -3.42
CA TYR A 275 -19.49 4.53 -2.74
C TYR A 275 -20.50 5.26 -1.85
N ALA A 276 -20.04 6.23 -1.04
CA ALA A 276 -20.92 7.00 -0.17
C ALA A 276 -21.93 7.84 -0.97
N ALA A 277 -21.54 8.38 -2.12
CA ALA A 277 -22.45 9.16 -2.98
C ALA A 277 -23.62 8.30 -3.50
N ASP A 278 -23.35 7.05 -3.85
CA ASP A 278 -24.37 6.10 -4.31
C ASP A 278 -25.29 5.61 -3.16
N HIS A 279 -24.82 5.73 -1.91
CA HIS A 279 -25.54 5.28 -0.69
C HIS A 279 -25.91 6.42 0.26
N HIS A 280 -26.36 7.58 -0.27
CA HIS A 280 -26.88 8.70 0.53
C HIS A 280 -25.89 9.23 1.60
N GLY A 281 -24.61 9.19 1.34
CA GLY A 281 -23.53 9.59 2.26
C GLY A 281 -23.07 8.48 3.22
N LEU A 282 -23.67 7.29 3.16
CA LEU A 282 -23.31 6.13 3.99
C LEU A 282 -22.09 5.40 3.41
N ALA A 283 -21.14 5.11 4.26
CA ALA A 283 -20.04 4.18 4.01
C ALA A 283 -19.48 3.72 5.35
N PRO A 284 -18.68 2.65 5.42
CA PRO A 284 -17.98 2.31 6.66
C PRO A 284 -17.00 3.42 7.07
N VAL A 285 -16.81 3.60 8.37
CA VAL A 285 -15.63 4.28 8.88
C VAL A 285 -14.44 3.37 8.62
N VAL A 286 -13.46 3.84 7.82
CA VAL A 286 -12.28 3.04 7.48
C VAL A 286 -11.12 3.47 8.36
N VAL A 287 -10.50 2.52 9.06
CA VAL A 287 -9.31 2.76 9.90
C VAL A 287 -8.13 1.98 9.34
N VAL A 288 -7.17 2.68 8.75
CA VAL A 288 -5.92 2.07 8.29
C VAL A 288 -4.93 2.06 9.45
N ALA A 289 -4.87 0.93 10.15
CA ALA A 289 -3.96 0.75 11.28
C ALA A 289 -2.57 0.30 10.82
N ASP A 290 -1.53 0.69 11.56
CA ASP A 290 -0.16 0.25 11.26
C ASP A 290 0.07 -1.18 11.77
N LEU A 291 0.51 -2.06 10.89
CA LEU A 291 0.88 -3.43 11.25
C LEU A 291 2.39 -3.68 11.23
N LEU A 292 3.19 -2.70 10.81
CA LEU A 292 4.61 -2.89 10.57
C LEU A 292 5.52 -2.16 11.58
N GLY A 293 5.10 -0.98 12.09
CA GLY A 293 5.94 -0.11 12.94
C GLY A 293 6.99 0.67 12.15
N SER A 294 7.48 0.14 11.04
CA SER A 294 8.35 0.84 10.09
C SER A 294 8.14 0.28 8.67
N PRO A 295 8.52 1.02 7.60
CA PRO A 295 8.17 0.65 6.23
C PRO A 295 8.62 -0.74 5.79
N TYR A 296 9.76 -1.21 6.28
CA TYR A 296 10.39 -2.48 5.87
C TYR A 296 10.33 -3.58 6.93
N ALA A 297 9.76 -3.32 8.11
CA ALA A 297 9.61 -4.35 9.12
C ALA A 297 8.55 -5.39 8.70
N ASN A 298 8.75 -6.63 9.15
CA ASN A 298 7.74 -7.68 9.06
C ASN A 298 7.62 -8.38 10.43
N PRO A 299 6.79 -7.85 11.33
CA PRO A 299 6.54 -8.48 12.62
C PRO A 299 5.58 -9.66 12.54
N LEU A 300 5.25 -10.15 11.31
CA LEU A 300 4.41 -11.32 11.04
C LEU A 300 2.96 -11.19 11.54
N CYS A 301 2.49 -9.97 11.80
CA CYS A 301 1.14 -9.76 12.39
C CYS A 301 0.91 -10.62 13.66
N SER A 302 1.97 -10.82 14.45
CA SER A 302 2.01 -11.77 15.56
C SER A 302 2.66 -11.16 16.79
N ASP A 303 2.38 -11.72 17.96
CA ASP A 303 3.08 -11.37 19.18
C ASP A 303 4.40 -12.16 19.22
N THR A 304 5.52 -11.45 19.05
CA THR A 304 6.85 -12.05 19.04
C THR A 304 7.83 -11.27 19.91
N LYS A 305 8.87 -11.93 20.42
CA LYS A 305 9.90 -11.25 21.21
C LYS A 305 10.61 -10.14 20.43
N GLY A 306 10.82 -10.35 19.14
CA GLY A 306 11.56 -9.45 18.27
C GLY A 306 10.70 -8.37 17.59
N GLY A 307 9.44 -8.66 17.30
CA GLY A 307 8.50 -7.79 16.59
C GLY A 307 7.52 -7.01 17.47
N GLY A 308 7.48 -7.30 18.78
CA GLY A 308 6.50 -6.73 19.69
C GLY A 308 5.17 -7.49 19.70
N LYS A 309 4.14 -6.92 20.33
CA LYS A 309 2.81 -7.52 20.45
C LYS A 309 1.86 -6.97 19.39
N VAL A 310 2.12 -7.29 18.13
CA VAL A 310 1.34 -6.77 16.99
C VAL A 310 -0.02 -7.45 16.88
N ALA A 311 -0.11 -8.75 17.16
CA ALA A 311 -1.40 -9.43 17.21
C ALA A 311 -2.30 -8.82 18.31
N THR A 312 -1.80 -8.62 19.51
CA THR A 312 -2.53 -7.95 20.60
C THR A 312 -2.99 -6.55 20.17
N TYR A 313 -2.11 -5.78 19.53
CA TYR A 313 -2.46 -4.44 19.05
C TYR A 313 -3.63 -4.46 18.06
N LEU A 314 -3.59 -5.32 17.04
CA LEU A 314 -4.63 -5.38 16.00
C LEU A 314 -5.93 -6.04 16.51
N ASP A 315 -5.81 -7.04 17.36
CA ASP A 315 -6.94 -7.84 17.83
C ASP A 315 -7.68 -7.19 19.02
N LYS A 316 -6.99 -6.33 19.81
CA LYS A 316 -7.53 -5.73 21.05
C LYS A 316 -7.43 -4.22 21.08
N ASP A 317 -6.20 -3.66 20.91
CA ASP A 317 -5.98 -2.23 21.15
C ASP A 317 -6.68 -1.37 20.08
N VAL A 318 -6.57 -1.75 18.79
CA VAL A 318 -7.23 -1.05 17.68
C VAL A 318 -8.76 -1.06 17.83
N PRO A 319 -9.44 -2.21 18.04
CA PRO A 319 -10.89 -2.22 18.27
C PRO A 319 -11.33 -1.43 19.50
N ALA A 320 -10.59 -1.53 20.61
CA ALA A 320 -10.88 -0.79 21.82
C ALA A 320 -10.76 0.72 21.61
N TRP A 321 -9.70 1.15 20.91
CA TRP A 321 -9.49 2.56 20.59
C TRP A 321 -10.60 3.10 19.67
N ILE A 322 -11.01 2.34 18.65
CA ILE A 322 -12.08 2.73 17.73
C ILE A 322 -13.37 2.96 18.51
N ARG A 323 -13.77 2.02 19.36
CA ARG A 323 -14.99 2.15 20.21
C ARG A 323 -14.92 3.33 21.18
N ALA A 324 -13.75 3.65 21.69
CA ALA A 324 -13.58 4.75 22.63
C ALA A 324 -13.53 6.13 21.96
N ASN A 325 -13.08 6.22 20.72
CA ASN A 325 -12.78 7.50 20.07
C ASN A 325 -13.66 7.83 18.86
N LEU A 326 -14.36 6.84 18.29
CA LEU A 326 -15.22 7.02 17.13
C LEU A 326 -16.64 6.58 17.44
N GLN A 327 -17.61 7.31 16.88
CA GLN A 327 -19.04 6.98 17.01
C GLN A 327 -19.39 5.97 15.90
N VAL A 328 -19.28 4.68 16.21
CA VAL A 328 -19.47 3.56 15.27
C VAL A 328 -20.46 2.54 15.83
N ASP A 329 -20.88 1.59 15.01
CA ASP A 329 -21.65 0.43 15.46
C ASP A 329 -20.73 -0.53 16.23
N ASP A 330 -21.20 -1.04 17.37
CA ASP A 330 -20.44 -1.97 18.23
C ASP A 330 -20.70 -3.45 17.88
N ASP A 331 -21.68 -3.74 17.01
CA ASP A 331 -22.01 -5.12 16.62
C ASP A 331 -20.87 -5.71 15.75
N PRO A 332 -20.22 -6.81 16.17
CA PRO A 332 -19.20 -7.48 15.38
C PRO A 332 -19.65 -7.89 13.96
N ALA A 333 -20.96 -8.09 13.76
CA ALA A 333 -21.51 -8.38 12.43
C ALA A 333 -21.26 -7.23 11.43
N HIS A 334 -21.13 -6.01 11.93
CA HIS A 334 -20.87 -4.80 11.16
C HIS A 334 -19.39 -4.36 11.18
N TRP A 335 -18.48 -5.27 11.57
CA TRP A 335 -17.04 -5.03 11.56
C TRP A 335 -16.33 -5.94 10.57
N ALA A 336 -15.51 -5.34 9.72
CA ALA A 336 -14.69 -6.04 8.75
C ALA A 336 -13.21 -5.72 8.95
N VAL A 337 -12.37 -6.68 8.59
CA VAL A 337 -10.93 -6.50 8.40
C VAL A 337 -10.57 -6.83 6.96
N ALA A 338 -9.76 -5.96 6.36
CA ALA A 338 -9.28 -6.18 4.99
C ALA A 338 -7.81 -5.81 4.86
N GLY A 339 -7.17 -6.29 3.80
CA GLY A 339 -5.78 -5.91 3.53
C GLY A 339 -5.26 -6.49 2.23
N LEU A 340 -4.06 -6.01 1.85
CA LEU A 340 -3.35 -6.43 0.65
C LEU A 340 -2.00 -7.05 0.99
N SER A 341 -1.54 -8.04 0.21
CA SER A 341 -0.21 -8.65 0.38
C SER A 341 -0.01 -9.12 1.83
N ASN A 342 1.05 -8.70 2.51
CA ASN A 342 1.25 -8.94 3.95
C ASN A 342 0.03 -8.51 4.80
N GLY A 343 -0.63 -7.39 4.48
CA GLY A 343 -1.88 -6.98 5.12
C GLY A 343 -3.05 -7.92 4.83
N GLY A 344 -3.09 -8.54 3.65
CA GLY A 344 -4.07 -9.58 3.29
C GLY A 344 -3.87 -10.85 4.12
N THR A 345 -2.62 -11.29 4.28
CA THR A 345 -2.23 -12.38 5.16
C THR A 345 -2.60 -12.06 6.61
N CYS A 346 -2.30 -10.82 7.05
CA CYS A 346 -2.66 -10.34 8.37
C CYS A 346 -4.17 -10.31 8.60
N ALA A 347 -4.98 -9.91 7.58
CA ALA A 347 -6.45 -9.94 7.69
C ALA A 347 -6.96 -11.38 7.94
N MET A 348 -6.38 -12.39 7.28
CA MET A 348 -6.68 -13.80 7.55
C MET A 348 -6.27 -14.21 8.97
N GLN A 349 -5.09 -13.76 9.44
CA GLN A 349 -4.63 -14.03 10.82
C GLN A 349 -5.58 -13.39 11.85
N VAL A 350 -5.97 -12.13 11.66
CA VAL A 350 -6.85 -11.39 12.58
C VAL A 350 -8.22 -12.05 12.65
N VAL A 351 -8.86 -12.36 11.51
CA VAL A 351 -10.21 -12.95 11.51
C VAL A 351 -10.23 -14.35 12.11
N THR A 352 -9.15 -15.13 11.93
CA THR A 352 -9.07 -16.49 12.49
C THR A 352 -8.74 -16.50 13.99
N ARG A 353 -7.94 -15.54 14.48
CA ARG A 353 -7.66 -15.37 15.91
C ARG A 353 -8.84 -14.75 16.67
N SER A 354 -9.47 -13.74 16.06
CA SER A 354 -10.47 -12.88 16.74
C SER A 354 -11.85 -12.91 16.05
N PRO A 355 -12.48 -14.10 15.88
CA PRO A 355 -13.78 -14.25 15.21
C PRO A 355 -14.92 -13.53 15.91
N GLY A 356 -14.75 -13.16 17.19
CA GLY A 356 -15.71 -12.38 17.97
C GLY A 356 -15.66 -10.87 17.72
N VAL A 357 -14.64 -10.38 17.00
CA VAL A 357 -14.47 -8.94 16.70
C VAL A 357 -14.84 -8.63 15.24
N TYR A 358 -14.37 -9.44 14.30
CA TYR A 358 -14.57 -9.24 12.87
C TYR A 358 -15.33 -10.42 12.30
N ARG A 359 -16.46 -10.16 11.63
CA ARG A 359 -17.28 -11.18 10.98
C ARG A 359 -17.19 -11.18 9.47
N THR A 360 -16.43 -10.22 8.92
CA THR A 360 -16.23 -10.08 7.48
C THR A 360 -14.77 -9.80 7.18
N PHE A 361 -14.24 -10.41 6.11
CA PHE A 361 -12.87 -10.14 5.68
C PHE A 361 -12.74 -10.00 4.16
N LEU A 362 -11.76 -9.19 3.73
CA LEU A 362 -11.26 -9.14 2.36
C LEU A 362 -9.74 -9.35 2.41
N ALA A 363 -9.25 -10.42 1.80
CA ALA A 363 -7.82 -10.72 1.74
C ALA A 363 -7.36 -10.68 0.27
N ILE A 364 -6.61 -9.62 -0.07
CA ILE A 364 -6.17 -9.35 -1.44
C ILE A 364 -4.71 -9.75 -1.56
N SER A 365 -4.37 -10.65 -2.50
CA SER A 365 -3.01 -11.17 -2.71
C SER A 365 -2.35 -11.65 -1.40
N ALA A 366 -3.10 -12.39 -0.57
CA ALA A 366 -2.59 -12.95 0.68
C ALA A 366 -1.62 -14.11 0.42
N GLU A 367 -0.64 -14.25 1.30
CA GLU A 367 0.22 -15.44 1.38
C GLU A 367 -0.57 -16.64 1.95
N GLU A 368 -0.15 -17.84 1.61
CA GLU A 368 -0.71 -19.07 2.18
C GLU A 368 -0.45 -19.15 3.69
N HIS A 369 0.74 -18.73 4.09
CA HIS A 369 1.22 -18.71 5.47
C HIS A 369 1.96 -17.39 5.77
N PRO A 370 1.90 -16.84 7.01
CA PRO A 370 2.77 -15.73 7.37
C PRO A 370 4.24 -16.14 7.25
N THR A 371 5.07 -15.35 6.54
CA THR A 371 6.41 -15.79 6.19
C THR A 371 7.48 -14.69 6.25
N LEU A 372 8.73 -15.13 6.54
CA LEU A 372 9.98 -14.40 6.35
C LEU A 372 10.81 -15.03 5.22
N GLY A 373 10.15 -15.54 4.17
CA GLY A 373 10.79 -16.27 3.06
C GLY A 373 10.82 -17.79 3.27
N GLY A 374 9.76 -18.35 3.88
CA GLY A 374 9.53 -19.79 4.09
C GLY A 374 9.24 -20.15 5.54
N VAL A 375 8.43 -21.21 5.74
CA VAL A 375 7.91 -21.59 7.05
C VAL A 375 9.03 -21.89 8.06
N GLU A 376 10.02 -22.71 7.70
CA GLU A 376 11.09 -23.09 8.62
C GLU A 376 11.93 -21.89 9.08
N ARG A 377 12.23 -20.97 8.16
CA ARG A 377 12.92 -19.74 8.47
C ARG A 377 12.08 -18.86 9.38
N THR A 378 10.77 -18.80 9.14
CA THR A 378 9.83 -18.00 9.95
C THR A 378 9.72 -18.53 11.37
N VAL A 379 9.58 -19.84 11.55
CA VAL A 379 9.59 -20.49 12.87
C VAL A 379 10.90 -20.17 13.59
N SER A 380 12.05 -20.34 12.93
CA SER A 380 13.36 -20.12 13.52
C SER A 380 13.59 -18.64 13.89
N GLN A 381 13.38 -17.72 12.94
CA GLN A 381 13.74 -16.30 13.12
C GLN A 381 12.62 -15.47 13.76
N GLY A 382 11.36 -15.72 13.40
CA GLY A 382 10.21 -14.99 13.91
C GLY A 382 9.78 -15.46 15.30
N PHE A 383 9.79 -16.76 15.51
CA PHE A 383 9.27 -17.38 16.75
C PHE A 383 10.36 -18.05 17.60
N GLY A 384 11.64 -17.90 17.27
CA GLY A 384 12.74 -18.46 18.06
C GLY A 384 12.78 -19.98 18.10
N GLY A 385 12.26 -20.67 17.07
CA GLY A 385 12.15 -22.11 16.98
C GLY A 385 10.85 -22.70 17.55
N ASP A 386 9.99 -21.87 18.14
CA ASP A 386 8.70 -22.33 18.71
C ASP A 386 7.65 -22.48 17.57
N ARG A 387 7.50 -23.71 17.10
CA ARG A 387 6.55 -24.10 16.07
C ARG A 387 5.10 -23.94 16.53
N ALA A 388 4.80 -24.24 17.80
CA ALA A 388 3.44 -24.12 18.32
C ALA A 388 3.01 -22.64 18.38
N ALA A 389 3.92 -21.74 18.76
CA ALA A 389 3.66 -20.31 18.70
C ALA A 389 3.44 -19.81 17.25
N TYR A 390 4.15 -20.36 16.28
CA TYR A 390 3.90 -20.07 14.84
C TYR A 390 2.51 -20.55 14.42
N GLU A 391 2.16 -21.82 14.67
CA GLU A 391 0.89 -22.43 14.29
C GLU A 391 -0.32 -21.73 14.96
N ALA A 392 -0.15 -21.21 16.16
CA ALA A 392 -1.15 -20.37 16.84
C ALA A 392 -1.39 -19.00 16.17
N ASN A 393 -0.58 -18.64 15.18
CA ASN A 393 -0.71 -17.42 14.38
C ASN A 393 -0.88 -17.69 12.88
N ASP A 394 -0.80 -18.95 12.45
CA ASP A 394 -1.00 -19.37 11.07
C ASP A 394 -2.48 -19.62 10.79
N PRO A 395 -3.11 -18.91 9.82
CA PRO A 395 -4.53 -19.05 9.54
C PRO A 395 -4.97 -20.48 9.21
N ILE A 396 -4.15 -21.22 8.42
CA ILE A 396 -4.47 -22.60 8.02
C ILE A 396 -4.44 -23.52 9.23
N SER A 397 -3.43 -23.40 10.09
CA SER A 397 -3.33 -24.17 11.32
C SER A 397 -4.49 -23.89 12.26
N LEU A 398 -4.84 -22.60 12.46
CA LEU A 398 -5.98 -22.18 13.28
C LEU A 398 -7.31 -22.71 12.76
N MET A 399 -7.53 -22.67 11.45
CA MET A 399 -8.75 -23.20 10.82
C MET A 399 -8.83 -24.72 10.90
N SER A 400 -7.72 -25.42 10.73
CA SER A 400 -7.68 -26.89 10.76
C SER A 400 -7.89 -27.51 12.15
N THR A 401 -7.53 -26.79 13.21
CA THR A 401 -7.64 -27.23 14.61
C THR A 401 -8.84 -26.65 15.34
N ALA A 402 -9.63 -25.79 14.67
CA ALA A 402 -10.76 -25.12 15.29
C ALA A 402 -11.90 -26.09 15.67
N PRO A 403 -12.54 -25.93 16.82
CA PRO A 403 -13.75 -26.65 17.13
C PRO A 403 -14.89 -26.27 16.17
N PRO A 404 -15.83 -27.20 15.88
CA PRO A 404 -16.97 -26.91 15.04
C PRO A 404 -17.74 -25.66 15.51
N GLY A 405 -18.19 -24.84 14.57
CA GLY A 405 -18.96 -23.61 14.84
C GLY A 405 -18.13 -22.39 15.23
N ARG A 406 -16.79 -22.51 15.43
CA ARG A 406 -15.94 -21.37 15.80
C ARG A 406 -16.03 -20.20 14.80
N TYR A 407 -16.17 -20.51 13.53
CA TYR A 407 -16.19 -19.52 12.44
C TYR A 407 -17.55 -19.35 11.80
N ASP A 408 -18.62 -19.84 12.40
CA ASP A 408 -19.98 -19.69 11.90
C ASP A 408 -20.36 -18.21 11.75
N GLY A 409 -20.97 -17.86 10.61
CA GLY A 409 -21.34 -16.50 10.29
C GLY A 409 -20.22 -15.59 9.78
N ILE A 410 -18.96 -16.07 9.78
CA ILE A 410 -17.87 -15.36 9.13
C ILE A 410 -17.96 -15.55 7.61
N ALA A 411 -17.82 -14.44 6.88
CA ALA A 411 -17.76 -14.48 5.42
C ALA A 411 -16.62 -13.60 4.89
N GLY A 412 -16.09 -13.98 3.73
CA GLY A 412 -15.01 -13.21 3.13
C GLY A 412 -14.80 -13.44 1.65
N ILE A 413 -13.96 -12.59 1.07
CA ILE A 413 -13.50 -12.69 -0.30
C ILE A 413 -11.97 -12.78 -0.30
N LEU A 414 -11.46 -13.80 -0.98
CA LEU A 414 -10.05 -13.95 -1.30
C LEU A 414 -9.84 -13.52 -2.74
N SER A 415 -8.98 -12.54 -2.98
CA SER A 415 -8.77 -11.99 -4.32
C SER A 415 -7.31 -11.85 -4.67
N VAL A 416 -6.99 -11.92 -5.98
CA VAL A 416 -5.61 -11.89 -6.46
C VAL A 416 -5.55 -11.45 -7.93
N GLY A 417 -4.40 -10.91 -8.35
CA GLY A 417 -4.11 -10.65 -9.76
C GLY A 417 -3.88 -11.95 -10.56
N ARG A 418 -4.43 -12.04 -11.78
CA ARG A 418 -4.22 -13.21 -12.68
C ARG A 418 -2.74 -13.43 -13.01
N GLN A 419 -1.96 -12.36 -13.10
CA GLN A 419 -0.53 -12.37 -13.37
C GLN A 419 0.33 -12.37 -12.09
N ASP A 420 -0.30 -12.42 -10.91
CA ASP A 420 0.39 -12.54 -9.62
C ASP A 420 0.84 -14.01 -9.41
N THR A 421 2.00 -14.33 -9.93
CA THR A 421 2.52 -15.70 -9.94
C THR A 421 2.94 -16.19 -8.56
N SER A 422 3.25 -15.28 -7.64
CA SER A 422 3.69 -15.61 -6.28
C SER A 422 2.51 -15.97 -5.37
N TYR A 423 1.39 -15.24 -5.48
CA TYR A 423 0.30 -15.33 -4.50
C TYR A 423 -0.97 -16.02 -5.02
N ARG A 424 -1.17 -16.10 -6.34
CA ARG A 424 -2.39 -16.73 -6.89
C ARG A 424 -2.62 -18.17 -6.44
N GLY A 425 -1.53 -18.92 -6.17
CA GLY A 425 -1.60 -20.30 -5.70
C GLY A 425 -2.16 -20.44 -4.28
N ALA A 426 -2.00 -19.42 -3.44
CA ALA A 426 -2.50 -19.41 -2.06
C ALA A 426 -4.04 -19.30 -1.98
N VAL A 427 -4.67 -18.64 -2.95
CA VAL A 427 -6.12 -18.37 -2.92
C VAL A 427 -6.96 -19.64 -2.83
N PRO A 428 -6.81 -20.69 -3.68
CA PRO A 428 -7.59 -21.91 -3.54
C PRO A 428 -7.30 -22.65 -2.23
N VAL A 429 -6.07 -22.64 -1.73
CA VAL A 429 -5.69 -23.30 -0.47
C VAL A 429 -6.36 -22.64 0.72
N LEU A 430 -6.29 -21.31 0.81
CA LEU A 430 -6.95 -20.54 1.85
C LEU A 430 -8.48 -20.66 1.78
N ALA A 431 -9.05 -20.61 0.57
CA ALA A 431 -10.50 -20.75 0.38
C ALA A 431 -11.01 -22.11 0.82
N GLU A 432 -10.30 -23.18 0.47
CA GLU A 432 -10.64 -24.53 0.90
C GLU A 432 -10.53 -24.69 2.42
N ALA A 433 -9.46 -24.20 3.04
CA ALA A 433 -9.27 -24.24 4.49
C ALA A 433 -10.39 -23.48 5.23
N ALA A 434 -10.71 -22.26 4.77
CA ALA A 434 -11.76 -21.43 5.36
C ALA A 434 -13.17 -22.08 5.20
N THR A 435 -13.46 -22.63 4.03
CA THR A 435 -14.73 -23.33 3.78
C THR A 435 -14.88 -24.57 4.66
N ARG A 436 -13.82 -25.36 4.80
CA ARG A 436 -13.81 -26.54 5.71
C ARG A 436 -14.01 -26.13 7.17
N ALA A 437 -13.53 -24.96 7.56
CA ALA A 437 -13.68 -24.43 8.91
C ALA A 437 -15.06 -23.81 9.18
N GLY A 438 -15.98 -23.78 8.20
CA GLY A 438 -17.34 -23.28 8.34
C GLY A 438 -17.55 -21.82 7.91
N MET A 439 -16.54 -21.17 7.32
CA MET A 439 -16.67 -19.82 6.77
C MET A 439 -17.38 -19.85 5.40
N THR A 440 -18.07 -18.77 5.06
CA THR A 440 -18.61 -18.54 3.70
C THR A 440 -17.59 -17.74 2.90
N VAL A 441 -16.94 -18.35 1.92
CA VAL A 441 -15.85 -17.72 1.17
C VAL A 441 -16.11 -17.72 -0.33
N SER A 442 -15.82 -16.60 -0.98
CA SER A 442 -15.75 -16.50 -2.44
C SER A 442 -14.37 -16.05 -2.88
N THR A 443 -14.06 -16.30 -4.15
CA THR A 443 -12.77 -15.90 -4.73
C THR A 443 -12.96 -14.95 -5.90
N ARG A 444 -12.05 -14.01 -6.10
CA ARG A 444 -12.05 -13.06 -7.22
C ARG A 444 -10.67 -13.01 -7.87
N GLN A 445 -10.63 -12.80 -9.18
CA GLN A 445 -9.40 -12.58 -9.92
C GLN A 445 -9.50 -11.33 -10.77
N TYR A 446 -8.50 -10.46 -10.67
CA TYR A 446 -8.39 -9.20 -11.40
C TYR A 446 -7.26 -9.26 -12.42
N ASP A 447 -7.33 -8.47 -13.48
CA ASP A 447 -6.23 -8.36 -14.42
C ASP A 447 -5.09 -7.56 -13.79
N GLY A 448 -3.89 -8.10 -13.80
CA GLY A 448 -2.70 -7.49 -13.22
C GLY A 448 -1.88 -8.46 -12.37
N ALA A 449 -0.71 -8.00 -11.95
CA ALA A 449 0.23 -8.71 -11.10
C ALA A 449 0.08 -8.25 -9.62
N HIS A 450 1.12 -8.41 -8.80
CA HIS A 450 1.19 -7.98 -7.40
C HIS A 450 1.40 -6.47 -7.30
N THR A 451 0.38 -5.67 -7.60
CA THR A 451 0.48 -4.22 -7.74
C THR A 451 -0.79 -3.47 -7.36
N TRP A 452 -0.68 -2.16 -7.17
CA TRP A 452 -1.82 -1.27 -6.90
C TRP A 452 -2.85 -1.23 -8.04
N ALA A 453 -2.50 -1.63 -9.26
CA ALA A 453 -3.46 -1.82 -10.36
C ALA A 453 -4.48 -2.94 -10.07
N VAL A 454 -4.17 -3.85 -9.15
CA VAL A 454 -5.07 -4.91 -8.68
C VAL A 454 -5.74 -4.51 -7.37
N TRP A 455 -4.98 -4.04 -6.40
CA TRP A 455 -5.46 -3.91 -5.02
C TRP A 455 -6.51 -2.81 -4.83
N GLY A 456 -6.31 -1.64 -5.43
CA GLY A 456 -7.30 -0.55 -5.39
C GLY A 456 -8.63 -0.94 -6.06
N PRO A 457 -8.62 -1.36 -7.34
CA PRO A 457 -9.81 -1.85 -8.03
C PRO A 457 -10.48 -3.04 -7.33
N ALA A 458 -9.70 -3.97 -6.74
CA ALA A 458 -10.27 -5.11 -6.01
C ALA A 458 -11.07 -4.67 -4.79
N LEU A 459 -10.57 -3.69 -4.01
CA LEU A 459 -11.35 -3.13 -2.90
C LEU A 459 -12.60 -2.44 -3.41
N ALA A 460 -12.50 -1.61 -4.46
CA ALA A 460 -13.62 -0.87 -5.02
C ALA A 460 -14.75 -1.79 -5.51
N ASP A 461 -14.40 -2.84 -6.28
CA ASP A 461 -15.36 -3.83 -6.81
C ASP A 461 -16.09 -4.63 -5.72
N GLN A 462 -15.44 -4.79 -4.56
CA GLN A 462 -16.00 -5.57 -3.45
C GLN A 462 -16.81 -4.73 -2.45
N LEU A 463 -16.92 -3.40 -2.62
CA LEU A 463 -17.59 -2.52 -1.67
C LEU A 463 -19.08 -2.78 -1.56
N ASP A 464 -19.79 -3.10 -2.64
CA ASP A 464 -21.22 -3.40 -2.59
C ASP A 464 -21.51 -4.66 -1.78
N TRP A 465 -20.73 -5.72 -2.02
CA TRP A 465 -20.82 -6.93 -1.22
C TRP A 465 -20.47 -6.66 0.25
N LEU A 466 -19.41 -5.89 0.49
CA LEU A 466 -18.99 -5.51 1.83
C LEU A 466 -20.07 -4.69 2.54
N GLY A 467 -20.63 -3.69 1.86
CA GLY A 467 -21.72 -2.86 2.40
C GLY A 467 -22.95 -3.67 2.79
N GLY A 468 -23.31 -4.68 1.98
CA GLY A 468 -24.36 -5.64 2.32
C GLY A 468 -24.02 -6.45 3.59
N ARG A 469 -22.81 -6.93 3.72
CA ARG A 469 -22.33 -7.65 4.90
C ARG A 469 -22.29 -6.77 6.15
N LEU A 470 -21.99 -5.51 5.97
CA LEU A 470 -21.91 -4.52 7.05
C LEU A 470 -23.24 -3.82 7.39
N GLY A 471 -24.34 -4.21 6.77
CA GLY A 471 -25.67 -3.67 7.06
C GLY A 471 -25.90 -2.24 6.53
N ILE A 472 -25.15 -1.79 5.53
CA ILE A 472 -25.35 -0.46 4.91
C ILE A 472 -26.52 -0.50 3.94
N ALA A 473 -26.44 -1.35 2.92
CA ALA A 473 -27.41 -1.48 1.85
C ALA A 473 -27.56 -2.94 1.44
N SER A 474 -28.71 -3.31 0.88
CA SER A 474 -28.85 -4.65 0.29
C SER A 474 -27.89 -4.79 -0.88
N PRO A 475 -27.15 -5.92 -0.98
CA PRO A 475 -26.24 -6.12 -2.11
C PRO A 475 -27.03 -5.99 -3.42
N SER A 476 -26.50 -5.22 -4.37
CA SER A 476 -27.03 -5.25 -5.74
C SER A 476 -26.98 -6.68 -6.28
N PRO A 477 -28.02 -7.16 -6.96
CA PRO A 477 -27.96 -8.46 -7.62
C PRO A 477 -26.73 -8.43 -8.54
N ALA A 478 -25.83 -9.40 -8.36
CA ALA A 478 -24.58 -9.47 -9.12
C ALA A 478 -24.87 -9.38 -10.63
N SER A 479 -24.36 -8.32 -11.24
CA SER A 479 -24.37 -8.11 -12.70
C SER A 479 -23.37 -9.04 -13.40
#